data_e536d78a5f21bd91b76f447c2b252ec0
#
_entry.id   e536d78a5f21bd91b76f447c2b252ec0
#
_cell.length_a   1.000
_cell.length_b   1.000
_cell.length_c   1.000
_cell.angle_alpha   90.00
_cell.angle_beta   90.00
_cell.angle_gamma   90.00
#
_symmetry.space_group_name_H-M   'P 1'
#
loop_
_entity.id
_entity.type
_entity.pdbx_description
1 polymer ?
#
loop_
_entity_poly.entity_id
_entity_poly.type
_entity_poly.pdbx_seq_one_letter_code
_entity_poly.pdbx_strand_id
1 'polypeptide(L)'
;MKKILSLVIALALVVACCALFSGSAKAEGKLVGVSMPTQDLQRWNQDGANMKAELEKAGYEVELLFGANDIPTQVSQIETMIADGCQVLVIASIDGDSLGTVLAQAKEAGIPVIAYDRLIMNSDAVSYYATFDNWLVGVKQGEFIRDALDLDNADGPFNIEFITGDPGDNNINFFFDGAMSILTPYLESGKLVCPSGQTEKAVVATANWATDAAQARFENILSSYYADGTQLDAVLCSNDSTSLGVQNALHANYTGEWPVLTGQDCDVQSTIAMLAGDQAMSIFKDTRTLAAQVVTMVDAIMQGTEPE
;
A
#
# COMPACT_ATOMS: atom_id res chain seq x y z
N MET A 1 57.95 -34.32 35.16
CA MET A 1 57.12 -34.78 34.03
C MET A 1 55.60 -34.61 34.30
N LYS A 2 55.02 -35.10 35.41
CA LYS A 2 53.56 -34.99 35.67
C LYS A 2 53.03 -33.55 35.75
N LYS A 3 53.80 -32.58 36.30
CA LYS A 3 53.38 -31.16 36.39
C LYS A 3 53.43 -30.43 35.04
N ILE A 4 54.33 -30.79 34.13
CA ILE A 4 54.40 -30.22 32.79
C ILE A 4 53.28 -30.75 31.90
N LEU A 5 52.92 -32.04 32.03
CA LEU A 5 51.83 -32.65 31.33
C LEU A 5 50.47 -32.05 31.75
N SER A 6 50.30 -31.73 33.05
CA SER A 6 49.09 -31.11 33.60
C SER A 6 48.93 -29.65 33.07
N LEU A 7 50.03 -28.90 32.89
CA LEU A 7 50.01 -27.54 32.36
C LEU A 7 49.66 -27.50 30.86
N VAL A 8 50.15 -28.46 30.08
CA VAL A 8 49.87 -28.59 28.64
C VAL A 8 48.41 -28.98 28.40
N ILE A 9 47.84 -29.87 29.23
CA ILE A 9 46.42 -30.23 29.15
C ILE A 9 45.52 -29.08 29.54
N ALA A 10 45.87 -28.27 30.56
CA ALA A 10 45.11 -27.09 30.95
C ALA A 10 45.14 -25.99 29.86
N LEU A 11 46.30 -25.81 29.21
CA LEU A 11 46.42 -24.84 28.10
C LEU A 11 45.65 -25.29 26.85
N ALA A 12 45.64 -26.58 26.54
CA ALA A 12 44.86 -27.16 25.44
C ALA A 12 43.34 -27.05 25.67
N LEU A 13 42.87 -27.20 26.93
CA LEU A 13 41.48 -27.01 27.31
C LEU A 13 41.04 -25.56 27.21
N VAL A 14 41.87 -24.58 27.56
CA VAL A 14 41.59 -23.14 27.41
C VAL A 14 41.52 -22.77 25.94
N VAL A 15 42.42 -23.26 25.09
CA VAL A 15 42.38 -23.02 23.64
C VAL A 15 41.18 -23.70 22.99
N ALA A 16 40.77 -24.88 23.43
CA ALA A 16 39.57 -25.56 22.98
C ALA A 16 38.26 -24.81 23.41
N CYS A 17 38.22 -24.28 24.63
CA CYS A 17 37.10 -23.42 25.07
C CYS A 17 37.03 -22.10 24.29
N CYS A 18 38.17 -21.48 23.97
CA CYS A 18 38.19 -20.27 23.12
C CYS A 18 37.75 -20.57 21.68
N ALA A 19 38.03 -21.77 21.16
CA ALA A 19 37.57 -22.20 19.82
C ALA A 19 36.08 -22.57 19.78
N LEU A 20 35.46 -22.96 20.91
CA LEU A 20 34.04 -23.25 21.03
C LEU A 20 33.20 -21.97 21.24
N PHE A 21 33.83 -20.84 21.62
CA PHE A 21 33.23 -19.52 21.67
C PHE A 21 33.51 -18.67 20.39
N SER A 22 34.12 -19.27 19.38
CA SER A 22 33.94 -18.77 18.01
C SER A 22 32.48 -19.10 17.61
N GLY A 23 31.52 -18.52 18.33
CA GLY A 23 30.21 -18.31 17.80
C GLY A 23 30.45 -17.73 16.40
N SER A 24 29.87 -18.34 15.39
CA SER A 24 29.75 -17.71 14.07
C SER A 24 29.43 -16.26 14.35
N ALA A 25 30.39 -15.36 14.21
CA ALA A 25 30.06 -14.00 13.89
C ALA A 25 29.18 -14.18 12.66
N LYS A 26 27.86 -14.07 12.85
CA LYS A 26 26.96 -13.75 11.72
C LYS A 26 27.77 -12.70 10.98
N ALA A 27 28.16 -12.96 9.75
CA ALA A 27 28.69 -11.91 8.89
C ALA A 27 27.77 -10.73 9.19
N GLU A 28 28.33 -9.55 9.50
CA GLU A 28 27.49 -8.38 9.73
C GLU A 28 26.62 -8.29 8.48
N GLY A 29 25.49 -9.00 8.53
CA GLY A 29 24.59 -9.18 7.41
C GLY A 29 23.96 -7.83 7.16
N LYS A 30 24.01 -7.38 5.94
CA LYS A 30 23.28 -6.21 5.46
C LYS A 30 21.79 -6.56 5.46
N LEU A 31 21.21 -6.73 6.66
CA LEU A 31 19.82 -7.13 6.84
C LEU A 31 18.88 -5.91 6.67
N VAL A 32 17.89 -6.05 5.80
CA VAL A 32 16.85 -5.04 5.56
C VAL A 32 15.50 -5.62 5.97
N GLY A 33 14.78 -4.92 6.84
CA GLY A 33 13.42 -5.26 7.23
C GLY A 33 12.42 -4.64 6.25
N VAL A 34 11.50 -5.44 5.75
CA VAL A 34 10.42 -5.01 4.84
C VAL A 34 9.08 -5.40 5.46
N SER A 35 8.26 -4.40 5.81
CA SER A 35 6.93 -4.59 6.40
C SER A 35 5.85 -4.14 5.43
N MET A 36 4.96 -5.07 5.04
CA MET A 36 3.80 -4.82 4.18
C MET A 36 2.49 -4.98 4.96
N PRO A 37 1.40 -4.30 4.56
CA PRO A 37 0.15 -4.29 5.31
C PRO A 37 -0.52 -5.66 5.39
N THR A 38 -0.66 -6.35 4.27
CA THR A 38 -1.42 -7.60 4.18
C THR A 38 -1.05 -8.42 2.95
N GLN A 39 -1.40 -9.71 2.95
CA GLN A 39 -1.36 -10.58 1.77
C GLN A 39 -2.72 -10.67 1.04
N ASP A 40 -3.78 -10.11 1.60
CA ASP A 40 -5.13 -10.22 1.05
C ASP A 40 -5.32 -9.40 -0.24
N LEU A 41 -4.51 -8.37 -0.44
CA LEU A 41 -4.50 -7.56 -1.66
C LEU A 41 -3.32 -7.96 -2.54
N GLN A 42 -3.59 -8.21 -3.82
CA GLN A 42 -2.59 -8.67 -4.80
C GLN A 42 -1.40 -7.71 -4.87
N ARG A 43 -1.64 -6.42 -4.83
CA ARG A 43 -0.62 -5.39 -4.87
C ARG A 43 0.49 -5.63 -3.85
N TRP A 44 0.16 -5.83 -2.56
CA TRP A 44 1.17 -5.97 -1.51
C TRP A 44 2.00 -7.25 -1.64
N ASN A 45 1.43 -8.31 -2.23
CA ASN A 45 2.20 -9.51 -2.58
C ASN A 45 3.24 -9.20 -3.67
N GLN A 46 2.87 -8.40 -4.67
CA GLN A 46 3.78 -7.98 -5.75
C GLN A 46 4.85 -7.01 -5.23
N ASP A 47 4.47 -6.00 -4.44
CA ASP A 47 5.41 -5.05 -3.83
C ASP A 47 6.44 -5.76 -2.96
N GLY A 48 5.99 -6.62 -2.03
CA GLY A 48 6.87 -7.39 -1.15
C GLY A 48 7.80 -8.32 -1.91
N ALA A 49 7.28 -9.05 -2.90
CA ALA A 49 8.09 -9.96 -3.71
C ALA A 49 9.13 -9.22 -4.56
N ASN A 50 8.75 -8.12 -5.22
CA ASN A 50 9.66 -7.29 -6.00
C ASN A 50 10.73 -6.65 -5.12
N MET A 51 10.33 -6.10 -3.97
CA MET A 51 11.26 -5.50 -3.00
C MET A 51 12.29 -6.51 -2.53
N LYS A 52 11.82 -7.69 -2.09
CA LYS A 52 12.72 -8.76 -1.64
C LYS A 52 13.67 -9.21 -2.74
N ALA A 53 13.16 -9.45 -3.95
CA ALA A 53 13.97 -9.92 -5.06
C ALA A 53 15.07 -8.91 -5.47
N GLU A 54 14.73 -7.63 -5.54
CA GLU A 54 15.70 -6.59 -5.94
C GLU A 54 16.73 -6.32 -4.83
N LEU A 55 16.33 -6.32 -3.54
CA LEU A 55 17.25 -6.20 -2.42
C LEU A 55 18.19 -7.41 -2.33
N GLU A 56 17.70 -8.63 -2.46
CA GLU A 56 18.52 -9.85 -2.47
C GLU A 56 19.52 -9.86 -3.64
N LYS A 57 19.10 -9.42 -4.83
CA LYS A 57 19.95 -9.25 -6.02
C LYS A 57 21.04 -8.20 -5.78
N ALA A 58 20.77 -7.15 -5.00
CA ALA A 58 21.76 -6.15 -4.58
C ALA A 58 22.71 -6.66 -3.46
N GLY A 59 22.47 -7.87 -2.94
CA GLY A 59 23.33 -8.54 -1.96
C GLY A 59 22.93 -8.31 -0.50
N TYR A 60 21.68 -7.90 -0.25
CA TYR A 60 21.10 -7.77 1.09
C TYR A 60 20.43 -9.05 1.55
N GLU A 61 20.42 -9.31 2.85
CA GLU A 61 19.48 -10.24 3.48
C GLU A 61 18.16 -9.49 3.72
N VAL A 62 17.01 -10.13 3.49
CA VAL A 62 15.70 -9.48 3.59
C VAL A 62 14.77 -10.24 4.51
N GLU A 63 14.31 -9.56 5.54
CA GLU A 63 13.20 -10.01 6.37
C GLU A 63 11.91 -9.35 5.89
N LEU A 64 11.06 -10.11 5.16
CA LEU A 64 9.79 -9.64 4.63
C LEU A 64 8.64 -10.19 5.47
N LEU A 65 7.88 -9.30 6.10
CA LEU A 65 6.72 -9.63 6.93
C LEU A 65 5.47 -8.87 6.48
N PHE A 66 4.31 -9.47 6.73
CA PHE A 66 2.99 -8.91 6.41
C PHE A 66 2.17 -8.78 7.69
N GLY A 67 1.62 -7.59 7.94
CA GLY A 67 0.89 -7.25 9.17
C GLY A 67 -0.55 -7.77 9.23
N ALA A 68 -1.05 -8.44 8.17
CA ALA A 68 -2.42 -8.99 8.10
C ALA A 68 -3.54 -7.96 8.38
N ASN A 69 -3.33 -6.69 8.02
CA ASN A 69 -4.20 -5.55 8.35
C ASN A 69 -4.46 -5.40 9.86
N ASP A 70 -3.56 -5.93 10.73
CA ASP A 70 -3.62 -5.83 12.17
C ASP A 70 -2.46 -4.97 12.70
N ILE A 71 -2.77 -3.77 13.19
CA ILE A 71 -1.77 -2.80 13.64
C ILE A 71 -0.87 -3.36 14.75
N PRO A 72 -1.38 -4.03 15.82
CA PRO A 72 -0.54 -4.65 16.82
C PRO A 72 0.44 -5.69 16.25
N THR A 73 0.01 -6.47 15.28
CA THR A 73 0.88 -7.44 14.58
C THR A 73 2.00 -6.72 13.83
N GLN A 74 1.70 -5.66 13.09
CA GLN A 74 2.72 -4.88 12.38
C GLN A 74 3.72 -4.24 13.35
N VAL A 75 3.26 -3.66 14.46
CA VAL A 75 4.12 -3.10 15.51
C VAL A 75 5.07 -4.17 16.05
N SER A 76 4.56 -5.36 16.44
CA SER A 76 5.37 -6.45 16.97
C SER A 76 6.40 -6.99 15.96
N GLN A 77 6.03 -7.02 14.66
CA GLN A 77 6.94 -7.40 13.59
C GLN A 77 8.08 -6.38 13.42
N ILE A 78 7.79 -5.08 13.50
CA ILE A 78 8.81 -4.04 13.44
C ILE A 78 9.74 -4.11 14.67
N GLU A 79 9.21 -4.36 15.87
CA GLU A 79 10.02 -4.61 17.07
C GLU A 79 10.97 -5.81 16.89
N THR A 80 10.49 -6.87 16.25
CA THR A 80 11.30 -8.04 15.92
C THR A 80 12.42 -7.68 14.94
N MET A 81 12.13 -6.96 13.86
CA MET A 81 13.13 -6.50 12.89
C MET A 81 14.22 -5.63 13.53
N ILE A 82 13.85 -4.76 14.49
CA ILE A 82 14.80 -3.96 15.25
C ILE A 82 15.71 -4.87 16.11
N ALA A 83 15.12 -5.85 16.80
CA ALA A 83 15.83 -6.80 17.66
C ALA A 83 16.75 -7.74 16.87
N ASP A 84 16.36 -8.14 15.66
CA ASP A 84 17.14 -8.99 14.75
C ASP A 84 18.29 -8.22 14.07
N GLY A 85 18.35 -6.90 14.26
CA GLY A 85 19.43 -6.05 13.80
C GLY A 85 19.31 -5.64 12.34
N CYS A 86 18.09 -5.43 11.84
CA CYS A 86 17.88 -4.77 10.57
C CYS A 86 18.56 -3.40 10.56
N GLN A 87 19.27 -3.10 9.48
CA GLN A 87 20.04 -1.84 9.34
C GLN A 87 19.24 -0.75 8.64
N VAL A 88 18.18 -1.11 7.93
CA VAL A 88 17.19 -0.21 7.31
C VAL A 88 15.82 -0.89 7.44
N LEU A 89 14.79 -0.10 7.68
CA LEU A 89 13.40 -0.54 7.64
C LEU A 89 12.67 0.10 6.47
N VAL A 90 12.00 -0.71 5.65
CA VAL A 90 11.11 -0.29 4.57
C VAL A 90 9.69 -0.67 4.96
N ILE A 91 8.84 0.33 5.22
CA ILE A 91 7.55 0.10 5.86
C ILE A 91 6.41 0.71 5.03
N ALA A 92 5.50 -0.14 4.55
CA ALA A 92 4.17 0.27 4.12
C ALA A 92 3.22 0.13 5.33
N SER A 93 2.82 1.23 5.93
CA SER A 93 2.01 1.20 7.14
C SER A 93 0.58 0.72 6.89
N ILE A 94 0.01 -0.03 7.83
CA ILE A 94 -1.43 -0.33 7.84
C ILE A 94 -2.20 0.97 8.10
N ASP A 95 -1.78 1.70 9.13
CA ASP A 95 -2.31 3.00 9.53
C ASP A 95 -1.16 4.00 9.70
N GLY A 96 -1.29 5.16 9.09
CA GLY A 96 -0.22 6.16 9.05
C GLY A 96 0.13 6.77 10.40
N ASP A 97 -0.80 6.78 11.36
CA ASP A 97 -0.63 7.45 12.65
C ASP A 97 -0.19 6.50 13.78
N SER A 98 -0.23 5.18 13.56
CA SER A 98 -0.15 4.19 14.64
C SER A 98 1.26 3.70 14.98
N LEU A 99 2.28 4.01 14.17
CA LEU A 99 3.62 3.44 14.32
C LEU A 99 4.60 4.28 15.14
N GLY A 100 4.20 5.47 15.62
CA GLY A 100 5.11 6.45 16.24
C GLY A 100 5.97 5.88 17.37
N THR A 101 5.41 5.05 18.25
CA THR A 101 6.14 4.46 19.39
C THR A 101 7.23 3.48 18.97
N VAL A 102 6.92 2.55 18.06
CA VAL A 102 7.90 1.56 17.59
C VAL A 102 8.97 2.21 16.70
N LEU A 103 8.61 3.22 15.93
CA LEU A 103 9.59 3.94 15.11
C LEU A 103 10.53 4.82 15.94
N ALA A 104 10.10 5.30 17.12
CA ALA A 104 11.01 5.94 18.06
C ALA A 104 12.11 4.98 18.54
N GLN A 105 11.79 3.69 18.75
CA GLN A 105 12.79 2.66 19.07
C GLN A 105 13.78 2.45 17.91
N ALA A 106 13.29 2.42 16.66
CA ALA A 106 14.17 2.33 15.48
C ALA A 106 15.14 3.52 15.42
N LYS A 107 14.63 4.74 15.67
CA LYS A 107 15.42 5.96 15.73
C LYS A 107 16.48 5.92 16.84
N GLU A 108 16.13 5.47 18.04
CA GLU A 108 17.07 5.29 19.16
C GLU A 108 18.14 4.26 18.84
N ALA A 109 17.80 3.22 18.08
CA ALA A 109 18.76 2.22 17.58
C ALA A 109 19.59 2.72 16.38
N GLY A 110 19.33 3.92 15.87
CA GLY A 110 20.02 4.47 14.70
C GLY A 110 19.64 3.81 13.38
N ILE A 111 18.46 3.19 13.29
CA ILE A 111 17.97 2.47 12.12
C ILE A 111 17.15 3.44 11.25
N PRO A 112 17.58 3.78 10.03
CA PRO A 112 16.81 4.61 9.10
C PRO A 112 15.52 3.92 8.67
N VAL A 113 14.45 4.71 8.51
CA VAL A 113 13.13 4.26 8.10
C VAL A 113 12.74 4.89 6.77
N ILE A 114 12.42 4.06 5.79
CA ILE A 114 11.82 4.46 4.51
C ILE A 114 10.32 4.16 4.59
N ALA A 115 9.48 5.18 4.57
CA ALA A 115 8.05 5.00 4.34
C ALA A 115 7.84 4.61 2.87
N TYR A 116 7.23 3.45 2.64
CA TYR A 116 7.01 2.88 1.32
C TYR A 116 5.56 3.03 0.91
N ASP A 117 5.30 3.66 -0.23
CA ASP A 117 3.99 3.92 -0.81
C ASP A 117 3.07 4.76 0.10
N ARG A 118 2.84 4.36 1.34
CA ARG A 118 2.01 5.04 2.33
C ARG A 118 2.85 5.93 3.23
N LEU A 119 2.53 7.21 3.31
CA LEU A 119 3.22 8.13 4.19
C LEU A 119 2.88 7.83 5.66
N ILE A 120 3.93 7.62 6.45
CA ILE A 120 3.80 7.50 7.91
C ILE A 120 3.77 8.90 8.49
N MET A 121 2.71 9.19 9.25
CA MET A 121 2.42 10.48 9.84
C MET A 121 2.91 10.56 11.29
N ASN A 122 2.98 11.77 11.82
CA ASN A 122 3.21 12.03 13.25
C ASN A 122 4.44 11.36 13.88
N SER A 123 5.48 11.08 13.06
CA SER A 123 6.74 10.50 13.50
C SER A 123 7.93 11.24 12.87
N ASP A 124 8.87 11.65 13.72
CA ASP A 124 10.14 12.24 13.30
C ASP A 124 11.24 11.18 13.08
N ALA A 125 10.88 9.90 13.15
CA ALA A 125 11.73 8.76 12.89
C ALA A 125 11.79 8.35 11.41
N VAL A 126 10.83 8.80 10.59
CA VAL A 126 10.84 8.56 9.15
C VAL A 126 11.93 9.38 8.51
N SER A 127 12.89 8.70 7.88
CA SER A 127 14.02 9.34 7.23
C SER A 127 13.73 9.70 5.78
N TYR A 128 13.01 8.84 5.06
CA TYR A 128 12.73 8.97 3.63
C TYR A 128 11.34 8.45 3.28
N TYR A 129 10.83 8.90 2.13
CA TYR A 129 9.54 8.47 1.61
C TYR A 129 9.65 8.15 0.12
N ALA A 130 9.20 6.98 -0.28
CA ALA A 130 9.15 6.52 -1.66
C ALA A 130 7.71 6.19 -2.07
N THR A 131 7.18 6.89 -3.06
CA THR A 131 5.79 6.72 -3.52
C THR A 131 5.63 7.18 -4.97
N PHE A 132 4.40 7.09 -5.49
CA PHE A 132 3.98 7.65 -6.76
C PHE A 132 3.33 9.04 -6.57
N ASP A 133 3.03 9.73 -7.67
CA ASP A 133 2.23 10.95 -7.64
C ASP A 133 0.74 10.61 -7.42
N ASN A 134 0.37 10.50 -6.16
CA ASN A 134 -0.97 10.08 -5.74
C ASN A 134 -2.06 11.13 -6.10
N TRP A 135 -1.71 12.41 -6.16
CA TRP A 135 -2.61 13.45 -6.64
C TRP A 135 -2.92 13.27 -8.13
N LEU A 136 -1.90 13.06 -8.93
CA LEU A 136 -2.04 12.85 -10.37
C LEU A 136 -2.87 11.58 -10.67
N VAL A 137 -2.76 10.53 -9.86
CA VAL A 137 -3.63 9.34 -9.97
C VAL A 137 -5.10 9.75 -9.89
N GLY A 138 -5.48 10.50 -8.85
CA GLY A 138 -6.85 10.99 -8.70
C GLY A 138 -7.30 11.88 -9.86
N VAL A 139 -6.47 12.85 -10.26
CA VAL A 139 -6.74 13.70 -11.42
C VAL A 139 -7.02 12.87 -12.67
N LYS A 140 -6.20 11.85 -12.96
CA LYS A 140 -6.39 11.00 -14.14
C LYS A 140 -7.67 10.17 -14.07
N GLN A 141 -8.10 9.72 -12.91
CA GLN A 141 -9.40 9.06 -12.72
C GLN A 141 -10.56 10.01 -12.99
N GLY A 142 -10.49 11.25 -12.45
CA GLY A 142 -11.49 12.28 -12.69
C GLY A 142 -11.57 12.71 -14.18
N GLU A 143 -10.41 12.93 -14.81
CA GLU A 143 -10.32 13.22 -16.24
C GLU A 143 -10.92 12.09 -17.09
N PHE A 144 -10.64 10.84 -16.75
CA PHE A 144 -11.20 9.70 -17.46
C PHE A 144 -12.73 9.65 -17.40
N ILE A 145 -13.33 9.88 -16.22
CA ILE A 145 -14.80 9.96 -16.07
C ILE A 145 -15.36 11.12 -16.89
N ARG A 146 -14.73 12.32 -16.79
CA ARG A 146 -15.12 13.49 -17.59
C ARG A 146 -15.19 13.16 -19.08
N ASP A 147 -14.12 12.55 -19.59
CA ASP A 147 -13.97 12.29 -21.02
C ASP A 147 -14.89 11.14 -21.48
N ALA A 148 -15.05 10.08 -20.65
CA ALA A 148 -15.91 8.94 -20.98
C ALA A 148 -17.40 9.30 -21.02
N LEU A 149 -17.84 10.24 -20.17
CA LEU A 149 -19.22 10.75 -20.16
C LEU A 149 -19.39 12.00 -21.04
N ASP A 150 -18.34 12.47 -21.71
CA ASP A 150 -18.33 13.72 -22.48
C ASP A 150 -18.94 14.91 -21.70
N LEU A 151 -18.53 15.06 -20.43
CA LEU A 151 -19.14 16.02 -19.52
C LEU A 151 -19.03 17.46 -20.00
N ASP A 152 -18.11 17.80 -20.87
CA ASP A 152 -17.96 19.14 -21.43
C ASP A 152 -19.04 19.48 -22.46
N ASN A 153 -19.55 18.49 -23.21
CA ASN A 153 -20.44 18.72 -24.33
C ASN A 153 -21.82 18.06 -24.20
N ALA A 154 -21.90 16.89 -23.52
CA ALA A 154 -23.17 16.18 -23.36
C ALA A 154 -24.17 16.96 -22.46
N ASP A 155 -25.46 16.77 -22.67
CA ASP A 155 -26.50 17.54 -21.95
C ASP A 155 -26.62 17.14 -20.47
N GLY A 156 -26.47 15.84 -20.09
CA GLY A 156 -26.63 15.35 -18.72
C GLY A 156 -28.10 15.44 -18.19
N PRO A 157 -28.37 15.30 -16.88
CA PRO A 157 -27.42 14.95 -15.86
C PRO A 157 -26.97 13.49 -15.94
N PHE A 158 -25.77 13.20 -15.41
CA PHE A 158 -25.25 11.85 -15.27
C PHE A 158 -25.15 11.49 -13.79
N ASN A 159 -25.44 10.24 -13.43
CA ASN A 159 -25.38 9.77 -12.05
C ASN A 159 -24.03 9.12 -11.74
N ILE A 160 -23.41 9.58 -10.66
CA ILE A 160 -22.10 9.09 -10.20
C ILE A 160 -22.15 8.71 -8.73
N GLU A 161 -21.43 7.65 -8.36
CA GLU A 161 -21.16 7.28 -6.97
C GLU A 161 -19.64 7.23 -6.69
N PHE A 162 -19.27 7.26 -5.42
CA PHE A 162 -17.88 7.38 -4.98
C PHE A 162 -17.52 6.27 -3.99
N ILE A 163 -16.36 5.64 -4.21
CA ILE A 163 -15.74 4.66 -3.32
C ILE A 163 -14.25 5.01 -3.24
N THR A 164 -13.76 5.32 -2.04
CA THR A 164 -12.32 5.48 -1.79
C THR A 164 -11.81 4.41 -0.82
N GLY A 165 -10.56 4.52 -0.40
CA GLY A 165 -9.90 3.49 0.39
C GLY A 165 -9.95 3.69 1.89
N ASP A 166 -8.97 3.10 2.58
CA ASP A 166 -8.91 3.06 4.04
C ASP A 166 -8.64 4.45 4.64
N PRO A 167 -9.41 4.89 5.64
CA PRO A 167 -9.22 6.20 6.26
C PRO A 167 -7.90 6.36 7.02
N GLY A 168 -7.24 5.26 7.42
CA GLY A 168 -5.90 5.26 8.02
C GLY A 168 -4.77 5.41 7.00
N ASP A 169 -5.07 5.35 5.69
CA ASP A 169 -4.12 5.58 4.63
C ASP A 169 -4.17 7.03 4.13
N ASN A 170 -3.11 7.80 4.40
CA ASN A 170 -3.04 9.20 3.98
C ASN A 170 -3.19 9.40 2.46
N ASN A 171 -2.91 8.40 1.65
CA ASN A 171 -3.02 8.48 0.19
C ASN A 171 -4.44 8.75 -0.29
N ILE A 172 -5.48 8.34 0.46
CA ILE A 172 -6.87 8.62 0.09
C ILE A 172 -7.14 10.11 -0.07
N ASN A 173 -6.41 10.95 0.68
CA ASN A 173 -6.56 12.40 0.57
C ASN A 173 -6.17 12.89 -0.82
N PHE A 174 -5.08 12.34 -1.36
CA PHE A 174 -4.57 12.73 -2.66
C PHE A 174 -5.41 12.12 -3.81
N PHE A 175 -5.76 10.84 -3.71
CA PHE A 175 -6.58 10.19 -4.74
C PHE A 175 -7.95 10.85 -4.86
N PHE A 176 -8.65 10.98 -3.74
CA PHE A 176 -10.00 11.54 -3.73
C PHE A 176 -10.01 13.01 -4.10
N ASP A 177 -9.18 13.85 -3.46
CA ASP A 177 -9.16 15.28 -3.71
C ASP A 177 -8.64 15.59 -5.13
N GLY A 178 -7.71 14.79 -5.68
CA GLY A 178 -7.27 14.88 -7.07
C GLY A 178 -8.41 14.62 -8.05
N ALA A 179 -9.21 13.57 -7.85
CA ALA A 179 -10.36 13.28 -8.69
C ALA A 179 -11.45 14.35 -8.54
N MET A 180 -11.73 14.77 -7.31
CA MET A 180 -12.72 15.82 -7.03
C MET A 180 -12.31 17.19 -7.59
N SER A 181 -11.01 17.48 -7.74
CA SER A 181 -10.56 18.71 -8.41
C SER A 181 -11.06 18.82 -9.85
N ILE A 182 -11.34 17.69 -10.51
CA ILE A 182 -11.90 17.61 -11.85
C ILE A 182 -13.43 17.53 -11.82
N LEU A 183 -14.00 16.73 -10.90
CA LEU A 183 -15.43 16.38 -10.94
C LEU A 183 -16.31 17.39 -10.20
N THR A 184 -15.79 18.13 -9.22
CA THR A 184 -16.57 19.10 -8.42
C THR A 184 -17.31 20.15 -9.27
N PRO A 185 -16.71 20.77 -10.30
CA PRO A 185 -17.44 21.74 -11.12
C PRO A 185 -18.69 21.16 -11.80
N TYR A 186 -18.66 19.87 -12.17
CA TYR A 186 -19.81 19.19 -12.78
C TYR A 186 -20.88 18.81 -11.75
N LEU A 187 -20.48 18.49 -10.52
CA LEU A 187 -21.39 18.29 -9.39
C LEU A 187 -22.09 19.60 -9.02
N GLU A 188 -21.34 20.70 -8.90
CA GLU A 188 -21.88 22.03 -8.57
C GLU A 188 -22.84 22.58 -9.65
N SER A 189 -22.56 22.28 -10.91
CA SER A 189 -23.46 22.68 -12.03
C SER A 189 -24.69 21.77 -12.16
N GLY A 190 -24.74 20.64 -11.47
CA GLY A 190 -25.78 19.62 -11.60
C GLY A 190 -25.65 18.75 -12.86
N LYS A 191 -24.55 18.85 -13.61
CA LYS A 191 -24.26 17.97 -14.74
C LYS A 191 -23.91 16.55 -14.29
N LEU A 192 -23.21 16.42 -13.15
CA LEU A 192 -23.10 15.21 -12.37
C LEU A 192 -24.02 15.29 -11.14
N VAL A 193 -24.67 14.20 -10.82
CA VAL A 193 -25.51 14.05 -9.64
C VAL A 193 -25.05 12.80 -8.88
N CYS A 194 -24.93 12.89 -7.55
CA CYS A 194 -24.72 11.74 -6.70
C CYS A 194 -26.04 11.37 -6.00
N PRO A 195 -26.80 10.39 -6.49
CA PRO A 195 -28.12 10.06 -5.94
C PRO A 195 -28.09 9.67 -4.46
N SER A 196 -27.01 9.03 -4.01
CA SER A 196 -26.82 8.75 -2.57
C SER A 196 -26.54 9.98 -1.73
N GLY A 197 -26.12 11.10 -2.33
CA GLY A 197 -25.63 12.29 -1.65
C GLY A 197 -24.30 12.07 -0.91
N GLN A 198 -23.65 10.92 -1.08
CA GLN A 198 -22.42 10.56 -0.36
C GLN A 198 -21.20 11.05 -1.15
N THR A 199 -20.81 12.29 -0.95
CA THR A 199 -19.68 12.94 -1.62
C THR A 199 -18.51 13.27 -0.71
N GLU A 200 -18.69 13.08 0.61
CA GLU A 200 -17.66 13.36 1.60
C GLU A 200 -16.69 12.17 1.73
N LYS A 201 -15.39 12.43 1.65
CA LYS A 201 -14.32 11.43 1.71
C LYS A 201 -14.48 10.43 2.86
N ALA A 202 -14.77 10.91 4.07
CA ALA A 202 -14.96 10.04 5.24
C ALA A 202 -16.17 9.10 5.13
N VAL A 203 -17.20 9.49 4.35
CA VAL A 203 -18.41 8.69 4.14
C VAL A 203 -18.19 7.62 3.08
N VAL A 204 -17.37 7.92 2.06
CA VAL A 204 -17.09 7.01 0.94
C VAL A 204 -15.87 6.13 1.15
N ALA A 205 -15.24 6.23 2.34
CA ALA A 205 -14.10 5.42 2.72
C ALA A 205 -14.44 3.93 2.86
N THR A 206 -13.47 3.08 2.57
CA THR A 206 -13.59 1.62 2.61
C THR A 206 -12.48 1.03 3.49
N ALA A 207 -12.86 0.45 4.63
CA ALA A 207 -11.92 -0.13 5.56
C ALA A 207 -11.00 -1.17 4.90
N ASN A 208 -9.71 -1.10 5.21
CA ASN A 208 -8.67 -2.00 4.69
C ASN A 208 -8.56 -2.06 3.16
N TRP A 209 -9.17 -1.14 2.42
CA TRP A 209 -9.30 -1.23 0.95
C TRP A 209 -9.99 -2.53 0.49
N ALA A 210 -10.79 -3.14 1.37
CA ALA A 210 -11.28 -4.49 1.21
C ALA A 210 -12.41 -4.59 0.18
N THR A 211 -12.31 -5.58 -0.72
CA THR A 211 -13.29 -5.85 -1.77
C THR A 211 -14.68 -6.14 -1.21
N ASP A 212 -14.78 -6.92 -0.15
CA ASP A 212 -16.07 -7.29 0.48
C ASP A 212 -16.73 -6.08 1.18
N ALA A 213 -15.94 -5.20 1.79
CA ALA A 213 -16.46 -3.97 2.38
C ALA A 213 -16.99 -3.01 1.30
N ALA A 214 -16.28 -2.86 0.17
CA ALA A 214 -16.74 -2.09 -0.97
C ALA A 214 -18.02 -2.70 -1.58
N GLN A 215 -18.06 -4.03 -1.74
CA GLN A 215 -19.25 -4.74 -2.23
C GLN A 215 -20.46 -4.49 -1.35
N ALA A 216 -20.35 -4.77 -0.05
CA ALA A 216 -21.46 -4.61 0.90
C ALA A 216 -22.01 -3.17 0.94
N ARG A 217 -21.10 -2.19 0.91
CA ARG A 217 -21.48 -0.77 0.83
C ARG A 217 -22.23 -0.48 -0.47
N PHE A 218 -21.73 -0.99 -1.61
CA PHE A 218 -22.32 -0.68 -2.90
C PHE A 218 -23.65 -1.40 -3.12
N GLU A 219 -23.84 -2.62 -2.59
CA GLU A 219 -25.15 -3.30 -2.55
C GLU A 219 -26.21 -2.47 -1.81
N ASN A 220 -25.82 -1.80 -0.70
CA ASN A 220 -26.73 -0.88 0.00
C ASN A 220 -27.05 0.37 -0.84
N ILE A 221 -26.08 0.92 -1.58
CA ILE A 221 -26.33 2.05 -2.49
C ILE A 221 -27.30 1.64 -3.58
N LEU A 222 -27.06 0.51 -4.27
CA LEU A 222 -27.94 0.01 -5.33
C LEU A 222 -29.37 -0.21 -4.84
N SER A 223 -29.54 -0.87 -3.70
CA SER A 223 -30.86 -1.14 -3.15
C SER A 223 -31.62 0.11 -2.70
N SER A 224 -30.92 1.15 -2.28
CA SER A 224 -31.53 2.36 -1.74
C SER A 224 -31.82 3.42 -2.79
N TYR A 225 -31.01 3.53 -3.84
CA TYR A 225 -31.04 4.66 -4.77
C TYR A 225 -31.22 4.25 -6.25
N TYR A 226 -31.10 2.96 -6.58
CA TYR A 226 -31.15 2.45 -7.96
C TYR A 226 -32.17 1.33 -8.17
N ALA A 227 -32.91 0.95 -7.11
CA ALA A 227 -33.92 -0.12 -7.19
C ALA A 227 -35.13 0.22 -8.08
N ASP A 228 -35.35 1.49 -8.37
CA ASP A 228 -36.44 1.97 -9.23
C ASP A 228 -36.07 1.97 -10.74
N GLY A 229 -34.85 1.55 -11.07
CA GLY A 229 -34.31 1.54 -12.44
C GLY A 229 -33.60 2.84 -12.84
N THR A 230 -33.29 3.73 -11.87
CA THR A 230 -32.42 4.88 -12.09
C THR A 230 -31.10 4.42 -12.70
N GLN A 231 -30.66 5.05 -13.80
CA GLN A 231 -29.38 4.76 -14.44
C GLN A 231 -28.20 5.22 -13.57
N LEU A 232 -27.19 4.38 -13.42
CA LEU A 232 -25.88 4.72 -12.88
C LEU A 232 -24.90 4.85 -14.03
N ASP A 233 -24.24 5.99 -14.16
CA ASP A 233 -23.38 6.28 -15.32
C ASP A 233 -21.90 6.11 -15.00
N ALA A 234 -21.47 6.37 -13.76
CA ALA A 234 -20.10 6.18 -13.34
C ALA A 234 -19.97 5.82 -11.85
N VAL A 235 -18.88 5.14 -11.50
CA VAL A 235 -18.40 5.01 -10.11
C VAL A 235 -16.91 5.36 -10.08
N LEU A 236 -16.55 6.38 -9.32
CA LEU A 236 -15.18 6.66 -8.97
C LEU A 236 -14.73 5.64 -7.92
N CYS A 237 -13.93 4.66 -8.32
CA CYS A 237 -13.25 3.73 -7.42
C CYS A 237 -11.77 4.10 -7.37
N SER A 238 -11.24 4.37 -6.17
CA SER A 238 -9.85 4.83 -6.04
C SER A 238 -8.83 3.74 -6.36
N ASN A 239 -9.19 2.44 -6.24
CA ASN A 239 -8.32 1.34 -6.63
C ASN A 239 -9.10 0.11 -7.15
N ASP A 240 -8.36 -0.89 -7.61
CA ASP A 240 -8.90 -2.09 -8.24
C ASP A 240 -9.65 -3.00 -7.27
N SER A 241 -9.19 -3.17 -6.03
CA SER A 241 -9.88 -4.00 -5.05
C SER A 241 -11.25 -3.45 -4.68
N THR A 242 -11.39 -2.12 -4.55
CA THR A 242 -12.69 -1.48 -4.32
C THR A 242 -13.56 -1.52 -5.58
N SER A 243 -12.98 -1.35 -6.77
CA SER A 243 -13.67 -1.51 -8.05
C SER A 243 -14.23 -2.93 -8.23
N LEU A 244 -13.46 -3.96 -7.87
CA LEU A 244 -13.93 -5.34 -7.89
C LEU A 244 -15.13 -5.56 -6.97
N GLY A 245 -15.14 -4.96 -5.79
CA GLY A 245 -16.31 -4.99 -4.89
C GLY A 245 -17.54 -4.36 -5.50
N VAL A 246 -17.38 -3.21 -6.18
CA VAL A 246 -18.46 -2.56 -6.93
C VAL A 246 -18.95 -3.44 -8.08
N GLN A 247 -18.06 -4.05 -8.85
CA GLN A 247 -18.41 -4.99 -9.94
C GLN A 247 -19.23 -6.17 -9.42
N ASN A 248 -18.83 -6.77 -8.31
CA ASN A 248 -19.56 -7.88 -7.69
C ASN A 248 -20.99 -7.46 -7.30
N ALA A 249 -21.16 -6.27 -6.72
CA ALA A 249 -22.47 -5.73 -6.37
C ALA A 249 -23.34 -5.45 -7.61
N LEU A 250 -22.74 -4.89 -8.66
CA LEU A 250 -23.43 -4.60 -9.93
C LEU A 250 -23.88 -5.89 -10.62
N HIS A 251 -23.01 -6.89 -10.75
CA HIS A 251 -23.39 -8.19 -11.34
C HIS A 251 -24.53 -8.89 -10.58
N ALA A 252 -24.58 -8.72 -9.26
CA ALA A 252 -25.61 -9.36 -8.44
C ALA A 252 -26.95 -8.62 -8.46
N ASN A 253 -26.96 -7.28 -8.55
CA ASN A 253 -28.13 -6.49 -8.17
C ASN A 253 -28.49 -5.35 -9.16
N TYR A 254 -27.72 -5.13 -10.23
CA TYR A 254 -27.95 -4.02 -11.15
C TYR A 254 -28.40 -4.51 -12.52
N THR A 255 -29.38 -3.85 -13.13
CA THR A 255 -29.98 -4.24 -14.42
C THR A 255 -29.92 -3.13 -15.48
N GLY A 256 -29.38 -1.95 -15.13
CA GLY A 256 -29.17 -0.85 -16.07
C GLY A 256 -27.98 -1.07 -17.02
N GLU A 257 -27.66 -0.06 -17.82
CA GLU A 257 -26.45 -0.05 -18.62
C GLU A 257 -25.22 -0.02 -17.71
N TRP A 258 -24.15 -0.75 -18.10
CA TRP A 258 -22.97 -0.87 -17.25
C TRP A 258 -22.24 0.47 -17.11
N PRO A 259 -21.94 0.94 -15.87
CA PRO A 259 -21.35 2.23 -15.65
C PRO A 259 -19.85 2.27 -15.96
N VAL A 260 -19.31 3.47 -16.11
CA VAL A 260 -17.86 3.71 -16.17
C VAL A 260 -17.26 3.49 -14.78
N LEU A 261 -16.38 2.49 -14.64
CA LEU A 261 -15.66 2.19 -13.40
C LEU A 261 -14.18 2.55 -13.52
N THR A 262 -13.66 3.29 -12.55
CA THR A 262 -12.23 3.56 -12.43
C THR A 262 -11.53 2.57 -11.52
N GLY A 263 -10.19 2.57 -11.53
CA GLY A 263 -9.34 1.78 -10.67
C GLY A 263 -7.89 2.25 -10.69
N GLN A 264 -7.06 1.56 -9.94
CA GLN A 264 -5.61 1.77 -9.88
C GLN A 264 -4.96 0.46 -9.40
N ASP A 265 -3.70 0.24 -9.71
CA ASP A 265 -2.81 -0.87 -9.41
C ASP A 265 -2.66 -1.88 -10.56
N CYS A 266 -3.60 -1.96 -11.50
CA CYS A 266 -3.65 -2.92 -12.61
C CYS A 266 -3.51 -4.37 -12.14
N ASP A 267 -4.28 -4.74 -11.14
CA ASP A 267 -4.40 -6.11 -10.66
C ASP A 267 -4.84 -7.05 -11.79
N VAL A 268 -4.45 -8.32 -11.70
CA VAL A 268 -4.78 -9.32 -12.74
C VAL A 268 -6.30 -9.41 -12.95
N GLN A 269 -7.09 -9.42 -11.88
CA GLN A 269 -8.55 -9.47 -11.98
C GLN A 269 -9.12 -8.23 -12.67
N SER A 270 -8.61 -7.05 -12.35
CA SER A 270 -9.02 -5.79 -13.00
C SER A 270 -8.58 -5.72 -14.46
N THR A 271 -7.40 -6.26 -14.79
CA THR A 271 -7.00 -6.40 -16.19
C THR A 271 -7.95 -7.31 -16.98
N ILE A 272 -8.40 -8.41 -16.38
CA ILE A 272 -9.41 -9.29 -16.98
C ILE A 272 -10.76 -8.55 -17.10
N ALA A 273 -11.18 -7.82 -16.06
CA ALA A 273 -12.40 -7.04 -16.06
C ALA A 273 -12.39 -5.93 -17.14
N MET A 274 -11.25 -5.26 -17.34
CA MET A 274 -11.11 -4.28 -18.43
C MET A 274 -11.26 -4.94 -19.82
N LEU A 275 -10.72 -6.13 -20.01
CA LEU A 275 -10.90 -6.87 -21.27
C LEU A 275 -12.34 -7.36 -21.48
N ALA A 276 -13.06 -7.62 -20.40
CA ALA A 276 -14.48 -7.99 -20.43
C ALA A 276 -15.42 -6.78 -20.60
N GLY A 277 -14.95 -5.58 -20.31
CA GLY A 277 -15.76 -4.36 -20.31
C GLY A 277 -16.39 -4.03 -18.95
N ASP A 278 -16.06 -4.78 -17.90
CA ASP A 278 -16.60 -4.58 -16.55
C ASP A 278 -15.87 -3.47 -15.77
N GLN A 279 -14.66 -3.10 -16.19
CA GLN A 279 -13.91 -1.94 -15.69
C GLN A 279 -13.40 -1.11 -16.86
N ALA A 280 -13.51 0.21 -16.76
CA ALA A 280 -13.18 1.08 -17.88
C ALA A 280 -11.70 1.47 -17.93
N MET A 281 -11.05 1.59 -16.76
CA MET A 281 -9.63 1.95 -16.66
C MET A 281 -9.03 1.49 -15.33
N SER A 282 -7.70 1.37 -15.30
CA SER A 282 -6.90 1.26 -14.09
C SER A 282 -5.59 2.02 -14.27
N ILE A 283 -5.18 2.79 -13.27
CA ILE A 283 -3.88 3.46 -13.27
C ILE A 283 -2.79 2.46 -12.93
N PHE A 284 -1.85 2.27 -13.85
CA PHE A 284 -0.73 1.35 -13.62
C PHE A 284 0.31 1.98 -12.69
N LYS A 285 0.52 1.35 -11.55
CA LYS A 285 1.60 1.66 -10.60
C LYS A 285 2.64 0.55 -10.68
N ASP A 286 3.76 0.81 -11.38
CA ASP A 286 4.80 -0.21 -11.56
C ASP A 286 5.59 -0.43 -10.27
N THR A 287 5.18 -1.43 -9.49
CA THR A 287 5.80 -1.83 -8.22
C THR A 287 7.28 -2.20 -8.37
N ARG A 288 7.70 -2.65 -9.56
CA ARG A 288 9.12 -2.95 -9.87
C ARG A 288 9.96 -1.68 -9.91
N THR A 289 9.42 -0.61 -10.49
CA THR A 289 10.10 0.70 -10.53
C THR A 289 10.25 1.28 -9.13
N LEU A 290 9.19 1.21 -8.31
CA LEU A 290 9.25 1.70 -6.94
C LEU A 290 10.22 0.87 -6.08
N ALA A 291 10.21 -0.46 -6.22
CA ALA A 291 11.17 -1.34 -5.55
C ALA A 291 12.62 -1.01 -5.95
N ALA A 292 12.90 -0.81 -7.23
CA ALA A 292 14.24 -0.45 -7.72
C ALA A 292 14.70 0.90 -7.13
N GLN A 293 13.81 1.88 -7.01
CA GLN A 293 14.11 3.16 -6.36
C GLN A 293 14.49 2.96 -4.89
N VAL A 294 13.71 2.14 -4.16
CA VAL A 294 14.02 1.84 -2.74
C VAL A 294 15.36 1.14 -2.59
N VAL A 295 15.71 0.21 -3.49
CA VAL A 295 17.05 -0.41 -3.47
C VAL A 295 18.16 0.65 -3.61
N THR A 296 17.98 1.61 -4.52
CA THR A 296 18.92 2.75 -4.68
C THR A 296 19.03 3.55 -3.39
N MET A 297 17.90 3.79 -2.71
CA MET A 297 17.88 4.50 -1.42
C MET A 297 18.58 3.69 -0.31
N VAL A 298 18.33 2.39 -0.22
CA VAL A 298 19.00 1.48 0.72
C VAL A 298 20.49 1.45 0.47
N ASP A 299 20.95 1.37 -0.78
CA ASP A 299 22.35 1.39 -1.16
C ASP A 299 23.04 2.70 -0.69
N ALA A 300 22.41 3.85 -0.92
CA ALA A 300 22.92 5.13 -0.47
C ALA A 300 23.04 5.19 1.05
N ILE A 301 22.00 4.81 1.78
CA ILE A 301 21.98 4.75 3.24
C ILE A 301 23.11 3.86 3.78
N MET A 302 23.25 2.65 3.21
CA MET A 302 24.28 1.68 3.64
C MET A 302 25.72 2.15 3.34
N GLN A 303 25.89 3.08 2.40
CA GLN A 303 27.16 3.72 2.08
C GLN A 303 27.38 5.01 2.88
N GLY A 304 26.41 5.44 3.69
CA GLY A 304 26.48 6.69 4.46
C GLY A 304 26.34 7.93 3.59
N THR A 305 25.67 7.83 2.43
CA THR A 305 25.33 8.94 1.55
C THR A 305 23.83 9.22 1.56
N GLU A 306 23.42 10.43 1.20
CA GLU A 306 22.01 10.79 1.10
C GLU A 306 21.38 10.15 -0.16
N PRO A 307 20.22 9.47 -0.05
CA PRO A 307 19.44 9.04 -1.20
C PRO A 307 18.91 10.22 -2.03
N GLU A 308 18.86 10.04 -3.35
CA GLU A 308 18.22 10.97 -4.30
C GLU A 308 16.74 10.63 -4.52
#